data_442a1cb9e9d3c25be07b77de14f3cc6e
#
_entry.id   442a1cb9e9d3c25be07b77de14f3cc6e
#
_cell.length_a   1.000
_cell.length_b   1.000
_cell.length_c   1.000
_cell.angle_alpha   90.00
_cell.angle_beta   90.00
_cell.angle_gamma   90.00
#
_symmetry.space_group_name_H-M   'P 1'
#
loop_
_entity.id
_entity.type
_entity.pdbx_description
1 polymer ?
#
loop_
_entity_poly.entity_id
_entity_poly.type
_entity_poly.pdbx_seq_one_letter_code
_entity_poly.pdbx_strand_id
1 'polypeptide(L)'
;MFHRKNKRQKKSQEMLDIDLMEEIGYYQKKPQKKGLDQKIVIALVLVVVVAACVLFSPLFSVKKIEVEGASQFTTSELCEKIGLSKGDNLLLFSKGRAEKTLEKSPYIASAKLSAKLPHTMKITIKERKARGYVPYMGSYLYIDEEGRVLEVAGSCRDALPLVKGLKFDSFTEGEILPVQNTDALAVILEISQLMEKYELLDEVVEIDVSKPKDIYAYVNQVQIHLGNMTNGDMKIQYMQQIVKTIPKEDRGILDLSGLDNLKANVTFQYLT
;
A
#
# COMPACT_ATOMS: atom_id res chain seq x y z
N MET A 1 -40.02 -32.11 71.37
CA MET A 1 -40.64 -33.26 70.66
C MET A 1 -41.47 -32.85 69.45
N PHE A 2 -41.71 -31.57 69.23
CA PHE A 2 -42.57 -31.02 68.10
C PHE A 2 -41.82 -30.89 66.79
N HIS A 3 -40.49 -30.75 66.76
CA HIS A 3 -39.75 -30.46 65.47
C HIS A 3 -39.55 -31.73 64.62
N ARG A 4 -39.62 -32.92 65.15
CA ARG A 4 -39.46 -34.17 64.37
C ARG A 4 -40.73 -34.62 63.65
N LYS A 5 -41.90 -34.22 64.07
CA LYS A 5 -43.20 -34.57 63.48
C LYS A 5 -43.41 -33.76 62.20
N ASN A 6 -43.05 -32.47 62.17
CA ASN A 6 -43.24 -31.59 61.06
C ASN A 6 -42.33 -31.96 59.85
N LYS A 7 -41.14 -32.46 60.09
CA LYS A 7 -40.21 -32.90 59.04
C LYS A 7 -40.64 -34.18 58.34
N ARG A 8 -41.32 -35.10 59.13
CA ARG A 8 -41.87 -36.32 58.54
C ARG A 8 -43.11 -36.06 57.70
N GLN A 9 -44.00 -35.20 58.13
CA GLN A 9 -45.18 -34.81 57.32
C GLN A 9 -44.81 -34.09 56.03
N LYS A 10 -43.82 -33.19 56.05
CA LYS A 10 -43.36 -32.51 54.89
C LYS A 10 -42.69 -33.49 53.87
N LYS A 11 -41.92 -34.47 54.31
CA LYS A 11 -41.33 -35.50 53.47
C LYS A 11 -42.36 -36.47 52.90
N SER A 12 -43.46 -36.79 53.65
CA SER A 12 -44.56 -37.62 53.15
C SER A 12 -45.39 -36.86 52.07
N GLN A 13 -45.62 -35.56 52.22
CA GLN A 13 -46.29 -34.77 51.25
C GLN A 13 -45.46 -34.60 49.98
N GLU A 14 -44.15 -34.32 50.10
CA GLU A 14 -43.25 -34.27 48.94
C GLU A 14 -43.20 -35.61 48.17
N MET A 15 -43.24 -36.75 48.88
CA MET A 15 -43.30 -38.07 48.22
C MET A 15 -44.64 -38.31 47.54
N LEU A 16 -45.77 -37.88 48.17
CA LEU A 16 -47.12 -38.01 47.58
C LEU A 16 -47.26 -37.14 46.33
N ASP A 17 -46.68 -35.92 46.36
CA ASP A 17 -46.69 -35.01 45.22
C ASP A 17 -45.84 -35.52 44.06
N ILE A 18 -44.73 -36.26 44.37
CA ILE A 18 -43.90 -36.89 43.36
C ILE A 18 -44.62 -38.07 42.69
N ASP A 19 -45.29 -38.93 43.48
CA ASP A 19 -46.06 -40.06 42.95
C ASP A 19 -47.27 -39.57 42.12
N LEU A 20 -47.96 -38.54 42.58
CA LEU A 20 -49.04 -37.91 41.81
C LEU A 20 -48.60 -37.24 40.50
N MET A 21 -47.39 -36.65 40.49
CA MET A 21 -46.80 -36.09 39.28
C MET A 21 -46.34 -37.15 38.27
N GLU A 22 -45.95 -38.33 38.75
CA GLU A 22 -45.60 -39.48 37.94
C GLU A 22 -46.84 -40.11 37.29
N GLU A 23 -47.96 -40.18 38.02
CA GLU A 23 -49.24 -40.73 37.57
C GLU A 23 -49.94 -39.85 36.50
N ILE A 24 -49.72 -38.53 36.55
CA ILE A 24 -50.27 -37.57 35.58
C ILE A 24 -49.33 -37.33 34.38
N GLY A 25 -48.24 -38.08 34.26
CA GLY A 25 -47.36 -37.98 33.08
C GLY A 25 -46.62 -36.62 32.92
N TYR A 26 -46.57 -35.82 33.99
CA TYR A 26 -45.92 -34.51 33.97
C TYR A 26 -44.40 -34.54 34.11
N TYR A 27 -43.81 -35.71 34.32
CA TYR A 27 -42.35 -35.83 34.18
C TYR A 27 -41.97 -35.90 32.74
N GLN A 28 -41.84 -34.73 32.12
CA GLN A 28 -41.04 -34.67 30.88
C GLN A 28 -39.64 -35.16 31.22
N LYS A 29 -39.31 -36.39 30.76
CA LYS A 29 -37.92 -36.85 30.75
C LYS A 29 -37.07 -35.75 30.15
N LYS A 30 -36.21 -35.10 30.99
CA LYS A 30 -35.17 -34.19 30.48
C LYS A 30 -34.54 -34.85 29.24
N PRO A 31 -34.50 -34.20 28.07
CA PRO A 31 -33.90 -34.82 26.93
C PRO A 31 -32.49 -35.21 27.30
N GLN A 32 -32.23 -36.50 27.36
CA GLN A 32 -30.88 -37.01 27.50
C GLN A 32 -30.12 -36.47 26.30
N LYS A 33 -29.16 -35.56 26.54
CA LYS A 33 -28.20 -35.18 25.49
C LYS A 33 -27.56 -36.49 25.04
N LYS A 34 -28.01 -37.02 23.90
CA LYS A 34 -27.36 -38.17 23.26
C LYS A 34 -25.90 -37.75 23.08
N GLY A 35 -25.01 -38.31 23.89
CA GLY A 35 -23.58 -38.12 23.67
C GLY A 35 -23.26 -38.51 22.24
N LEU A 36 -22.36 -37.75 21.60
CA LEU A 36 -21.92 -38.08 20.25
C LEU A 36 -21.53 -39.56 20.20
N ASP A 37 -22.05 -40.28 19.20
CA ASP A 37 -21.75 -41.72 19.08
C ASP A 37 -20.22 -41.89 19.03
N GLN A 38 -19.67 -42.78 19.82
CA GLN A 38 -18.22 -42.98 19.95
C GLN A 38 -17.56 -43.23 18.59
N LYS A 39 -18.28 -43.86 17.65
CA LYS A 39 -17.83 -44.05 16.25
C LYS A 39 -17.67 -42.74 15.54
N ILE A 40 -18.58 -41.79 15.72
CA ILE A 40 -18.51 -40.43 15.10
C ILE A 40 -17.31 -39.66 15.67
N VAL A 41 -17.07 -39.76 17.02
CA VAL A 41 -15.91 -39.10 17.63
C VAL A 41 -14.61 -39.66 17.08
N ILE A 42 -14.49 -40.99 16.98
CA ILE A 42 -13.30 -41.66 16.40
C ILE A 42 -13.09 -41.23 14.93
N ALA A 43 -14.16 -41.22 14.13
CA ALA A 43 -14.08 -40.79 12.72
C ALA A 43 -13.62 -39.35 12.62
N LEU A 44 -14.12 -38.45 13.48
CA LEU A 44 -13.75 -37.03 13.50
C LEU A 44 -12.28 -36.85 13.91
N VAL A 45 -11.80 -37.58 14.91
CA VAL A 45 -10.38 -37.58 15.31
C VAL A 45 -9.51 -38.09 14.17
N LEU A 46 -9.90 -39.16 13.49
CA LEU A 46 -9.15 -39.69 12.35
C LEU A 46 -9.03 -38.63 11.23
N VAL A 47 -10.12 -37.92 10.90
CA VAL A 47 -10.12 -36.85 9.89
C VAL A 47 -9.16 -35.72 10.29
N VAL A 48 -9.17 -35.33 11.57
CA VAL A 48 -8.25 -34.28 12.08
C VAL A 48 -6.80 -34.73 11.98
N VAL A 49 -6.49 -35.98 12.34
CA VAL A 49 -5.13 -36.54 12.23
C VAL A 49 -4.67 -36.58 10.78
N VAL A 50 -5.51 -37.06 9.85
CA VAL A 50 -5.17 -37.07 8.43
C VAL A 50 -4.96 -35.66 7.89
N ALA A 51 -5.84 -34.72 8.24
CA ALA A 51 -5.69 -33.31 7.87
C ALA A 51 -4.37 -32.70 8.40
N ALA A 52 -4.02 -32.99 9.65
CA ALA A 52 -2.74 -32.56 10.23
C ALA A 52 -1.55 -33.17 9.49
N CYS A 53 -1.57 -34.48 9.18
CA CYS A 53 -0.51 -35.13 8.40
C CYS A 53 -0.34 -34.49 7.00
N VAL A 54 -1.42 -34.11 6.36
CA VAL A 54 -1.39 -33.41 5.06
C VAL A 54 -0.80 -32.02 5.23
N LEU A 55 -1.28 -31.25 6.21
CA LEU A 55 -0.81 -29.86 6.45
C LEU A 55 0.68 -29.78 6.77
N PHE A 56 1.20 -30.72 7.56
CA PHE A 56 2.61 -30.77 7.93
C PHE A 56 3.49 -31.59 6.96
N SER A 57 2.92 -32.05 5.86
CA SER A 57 3.66 -32.82 4.84
C SER A 57 4.76 -31.95 4.19
N PRO A 58 5.97 -32.51 3.95
CA PRO A 58 7.01 -31.88 3.15
C PRO A 58 6.60 -31.52 1.72
N LEU A 59 5.46 -32.05 1.26
CA LEU A 59 4.89 -31.74 -0.04
C LEU A 59 4.57 -30.25 -0.22
N PHE A 60 4.17 -29.56 0.87
CA PHE A 60 3.86 -28.13 0.89
C PHE A 60 5.03 -27.26 1.37
N SER A 61 6.23 -27.78 1.37
CA SER A 61 7.39 -26.95 1.70
C SER A 61 7.78 -26.08 0.50
N VAL A 62 8.11 -24.81 0.76
CA VAL A 62 8.53 -23.83 -0.24
C VAL A 62 9.83 -24.28 -0.90
N LYS A 63 9.81 -24.60 -2.18
CA LYS A 63 10.98 -24.93 -3.00
C LYS A 63 11.34 -23.81 -3.96
N LYS A 64 10.32 -23.09 -4.46
CA LYS A 64 10.46 -22.00 -5.42
C LYS A 64 9.79 -20.74 -4.91
N ILE A 65 10.44 -19.60 -5.09
CA ILE A 65 9.90 -18.28 -4.83
C ILE A 65 9.94 -17.51 -6.15
N GLU A 66 8.79 -17.02 -6.58
CA GLU A 66 8.61 -16.20 -7.77
C GLU A 66 8.27 -14.79 -7.34
N VAL A 67 9.02 -13.80 -7.80
CA VAL A 67 8.76 -12.37 -7.53
C VAL A 67 8.40 -11.69 -8.84
N GLU A 68 7.32 -10.92 -8.83
CA GLU A 68 6.87 -10.10 -9.95
C GLU A 68 6.66 -8.66 -9.50
N GLY A 69 7.04 -7.71 -10.36
CA GLY A 69 6.84 -6.28 -10.16
C GLY A 69 7.86 -5.60 -9.24
N ALA A 70 8.90 -6.32 -8.80
CA ALA A 70 10.02 -5.74 -8.06
C ALA A 70 11.14 -5.37 -9.04
N SER A 71 11.57 -4.12 -9.00
CA SER A 71 12.72 -3.58 -9.75
C SER A 71 13.82 -3.07 -8.83
N GLN A 72 13.47 -2.52 -7.68
CA GLN A 72 14.41 -1.98 -6.69
C GLN A 72 14.83 -3.03 -5.64
N PHE A 73 13.98 -4.04 -5.40
CA PHE A 73 14.24 -5.06 -4.39
C PHE A 73 14.61 -6.39 -5.03
N THR A 74 15.64 -7.02 -4.49
CA THR A 74 15.97 -8.39 -4.84
C THR A 74 15.03 -9.38 -4.15
N THR A 75 14.89 -10.57 -4.74
CA THR A 75 14.11 -11.67 -4.11
C THR A 75 14.62 -11.99 -2.70
N SER A 76 15.94 -11.92 -2.49
CA SER A 76 16.56 -12.22 -1.19
C SER A 76 16.14 -11.19 -0.12
N GLU A 77 16.23 -9.91 -0.44
CA GLU A 77 15.83 -8.82 0.49
C GLU A 77 14.35 -8.90 0.87
N LEU A 78 13.47 -9.18 -0.11
CA LEU A 78 12.05 -9.35 0.17
C LEU A 78 11.79 -10.55 1.09
N CYS A 79 12.44 -11.68 0.82
CA CYS A 79 12.31 -12.88 1.64
C CYS A 79 12.84 -12.65 3.07
N GLU A 80 13.96 -11.98 3.23
CA GLU A 80 14.52 -11.62 4.53
C GLU A 80 13.60 -10.73 5.34
N LYS A 81 13.04 -9.68 4.71
CA LYS A 81 12.08 -8.76 5.35
C LYS A 81 10.86 -9.48 5.92
N ILE A 82 10.36 -10.52 5.28
CA ILE A 82 9.17 -11.25 5.69
C ILE A 82 9.46 -12.55 6.44
N GLY A 83 10.73 -12.91 6.58
CA GLY A 83 11.16 -14.16 7.20
C GLY A 83 10.74 -15.40 6.43
N LEU A 84 10.69 -15.33 5.08
CA LEU A 84 10.35 -16.46 4.22
C LEU A 84 11.61 -17.18 3.76
N SER A 85 11.68 -18.48 4.04
CA SER A 85 12.79 -19.35 3.66
C SER A 85 12.34 -20.55 2.84
N LYS A 86 13.26 -21.10 2.03
CA LYS A 86 13.03 -22.41 1.42
C LYS A 86 12.92 -23.45 2.54
N GLY A 87 11.93 -24.32 2.42
CA GLY A 87 11.60 -25.29 3.46
C GLY A 87 10.40 -24.90 4.33
N ASP A 88 10.04 -23.63 4.40
CA ASP A 88 8.85 -23.17 5.13
C ASP A 88 7.59 -23.81 4.59
N ASN A 89 6.60 -23.99 5.46
CA ASN A 89 5.35 -24.56 5.04
C ASN A 89 4.47 -23.52 4.32
N LEU A 90 4.19 -23.75 3.04
CA LEU A 90 3.44 -22.86 2.15
C LEU A 90 2.01 -22.54 2.63
N LEU A 91 1.37 -23.52 3.31
CA LEU A 91 -0.01 -23.39 3.78
C LEU A 91 -0.08 -22.67 5.13
N LEU A 92 0.91 -22.88 6.00
CA LEU A 92 0.96 -22.31 7.34
C LEU A 92 1.61 -20.93 7.38
N PHE A 93 2.33 -20.55 6.33
CA PHE A 93 2.98 -19.25 6.25
C PHE A 93 1.94 -18.11 6.29
N SER A 94 2.14 -17.15 7.17
CA SER A 94 1.22 -16.03 7.37
C SER A 94 1.37 -14.97 6.28
N LYS A 95 0.73 -15.19 5.12
CA LYS A 95 0.81 -14.31 3.95
C LYS A 95 0.38 -12.88 4.27
N GLY A 96 -0.77 -12.71 4.93
CA GLY A 96 -1.27 -11.36 5.26
C GLY A 96 -0.38 -10.57 6.23
N ARG A 97 0.37 -11.25 7.13
CA ARG A 97 1.38 -10.57 7.96
C ARG A 97 2.58 -10.16 7.11
N ALA A 98 3.01 -11.02 6.21
CA ALA A 98 4.12 -10.76 5.30
C ALA A 98 3.80 -9.59 4.35
N GLU A 99 2.60 -9.54 3.76
CA GLU A 99 2.11 -8.44 2.93
C GLU A 99 2.20 -7.11 3.68
N LYS A 100 1.61 -7.04 4.87
CA LYS A 100 1.68 -5.84 5.73
C LYS A 100 3.11 -5.46 6.14
N THR A 101 4.02 -6.44 6.24
CA THR A 101 5.42 -6.16 6.56
C THR A 101 6.14 -5.54 5.37
N LEU A 102 5.88 -6.01 4.16
CA LEU A 102 6.43 -5.42 2.94
C LEU A 102 5.88 -4.00 2.71
N GLU A 103 4.59 -3.78 2.91
CA GLU A 103 3.92 -2.49 2.74
C GLU A 103 4.34 -1.42 3.76
N LYS A 104 5.11 -1.79 4.79
CA LYS A 104 5.78 -0.78 5.66
C LYS A 104 6.93 -0.05 4.96
N SER A 105 7.46 -0.61 3.88
CA SER A 105 8.46 0.09 3.08
C SER A 105 7.78 1.18 2.27
N PRO A 106 8.22 2.45 2.35
CA PRO A 106 7.64 3.55 1.57
C PRO A 106 7.63 3.28 0.06
N TYR A 107 8.60 2.54 -0.44
CA TYR A 107 8.71 2.14 -1.85
C TYR A 107 7.76 1.04 -2.29
N ILE A 108 6.98 0.44 -1.40
CA ILE A 108 6.02 -0.62 -1.74
C ILE A 108 4.59 -0.10 -1.60
N ALA A 109 3.91 0.10 -2.72
CA ALA A 109 2.52 0.54 -2.75
C ALA A 109 1.56 -0.57 -2.34
N SER A 110 1.84 -1.80 -2.77
CA SER A 110 1.09 -2.99 -2.36
C SER A 110 1.92 -4.24 -2.55
N ALA A 111 1.70 -5.22 -1.69
CA ALA A 111 2.28 -6.55 -1.79
C ALA A 111 1.19 -7.61 -1.71
N LYS A 112 1.28 -8.64 -2.54
CA LYS A 112 0.36 -9.78 -2.53
C LYS A 112 1.14 -11.09 -2.57
N LEU A 113 0.92 -11.93 -1.56
CA LEU A 113 1.51 -13.26 -1.48
C LEU A 113 0.47 -14.32 -1.83
N SER A 114 0.79 -15.19 -2.78
CA SER A 114 -0.06 -16.30 -3.17
C SER A 114 0.70 -17.61 -3.23
N ALA A 115 0.05 -18.68 -2.80
CA ALA A 115 0.59 -20.03 -2.90
C ALA A 115 0.21 -20.65 -4.23
N LYS A 116 1.19 -21.01 -5.04
CA LYS A 116 1.01 -21.90 -6.19
C LYS A 116 1.38 -23.32 -5.76
N LEU A 117 0.38 -24.11 -5.43
CA LEU A 117 0.57 -25.49 -4.98
C LEU A 117 1.31 -26.34 -6.02
N PRO A 118 2.12 -27.32 -5.60
CA PRO A 118 2.31 -27.71 -4.21
C PRO A 118 3.43 -26.99 -3.44
N HIS A 119 4.36 -26.28 -4.09
CA HIS A 119 5.61 -25.87 -3.45
C HIS A 119 6.15 -24.48 -3.87
N THR A 120 5.35 -23.63 -4.53
CA THR A 120 5.81 -22.31 -5.01
C THR A 120 5.10 -21.19 -4.27
N MET A 121 5.88 -20.25 -3.70
CA MET A 121 5.38 -18.97 -3.21
C MET A 121 5.54 -17.92 -4.31
N LYS A 122 4.45 -17.25 -4.67
CA LYS A 122 4.48 -16.09 -5.56
C LYS A 122 4.28 -14.83 -4.76
N ILE A 123 5.19 -13.87 -4.93
CA ILE A 123 5.17 -12.53 -4.34
C ILE A 123 4.96 -11.56 -5.51
N THR A 124 3.85 -10.84 -5.50
CA THR A 124 3.57 -9.78 -6.48
C THR A 124 3.65 -8.44 -5.77
N ILE A 125 4.48 -7.53 -6.27
CA ILE A 125 4.72 -6.22 -5.68
C ILE A 125 4.34 -5.13 -6.68
N LYS A 126 3.70 -4.07 -6.20
CA LYS A 126 3.60 -2.80 -6.90
C LYS A 126 4.54 -1.82 -6.23
N GLU A 127 5.64 -1.47 -6.90
CA GLU A 127 6.59 -0.49 -6.39
C GLU A 127 6.12 0.94 -6.67
N ARG A 128 6.48 1.86 -5.76
CA ARG A 128 6.38 3.30 -5.95
C ARG A 128 7.66 3.80 -6.60
N LYS A 129 7.54 4.77 -7.48
CA LYS A 129 8.67 5.42 -8.13
C LYS A 129 8.74 6.86 -7.70
N ALA A 130 9.94 7.32 -7.37
CA ALA A 130 10.17 8.74 -7.14
C ALA A 130 9.91 9.53 -8.43
N ARG A 131 9.31 10.71 -8.28
CA ARG A 131 8.95 11.62 -9.40
C ARG A 131 9.65 12.98 -9.29
N GLY A 132 10.21 13.26 -8.16
CA GLY A 132 10.94 14.48 -7.88
C GLY A 132 11.41 14.50 -6.45
N TYR A 133 12.13 15.53 -6.09
CA TYR A 133 12.56 15.73 -4.72
C TYR A 133 12.35 17.16 -4.25
N VAL A 134 12.00 17.28 -2.99
CA VAL A 134 11.70 18.54 -2.31
C VAL A 134 12.83 18.85 -1.34
N PRO A 135 13.43 20.06 -1.38
CA PRO A 135 14.50 20.44 -0.46
C PRO A 135 13.93 20.65 0.94
N TYR A 136 14.61 20.13 1.96
CA TYR A 136 14.26 20.30 3.37
C TYR A 136 15.49 20.30 4.25
N MET A 137 15.79 21.44 4.90
CA MET A 137 16.87 21.60 5.89
C MET A 137 18.22 20.97 5.49
N GLY A 138 18.65 21.16 4.24
CA GLY A 138 19.92 20.62 3.71
C GLY A 138 19.86 19.17 3.25
N SER A 139 18.67 18.57 3.25
CA SER A 139 18.38 17.25 2.69
C SER A 139 17.32 17.35 1.61
N TYR A 140 17.05 16.23 0.94
CA TYR A 140 16.08 16.12 -0.14
C TYR A 140 15.09 15.00 0.17
N LEU A 141 13.79 15.33 0.12
CA LEU A 141 12.70 14.36 0.28
C LEU A 141 12.31 13.85 -1.10
N TYR A 142 12.51 12.58 -1.37
CA TYR A 142 12.03 11.95 -2.59
C TYR A 142 10.53 11.69 -2.48
N ILE A 143 9.75 12.20 -3.43
CA ILE A 143 8.29 12.07 -3.46
C ILE A 143 7.82 11.29 -4.68
N ASP A 144 6.74 10.51 -4.51
CA ASP A 144 6.08 9.76 -5.59
C ASP A 144 4.98 10.58 -6.29
N GLU A 145 4.23 9.91 -7.16
CA GLU A 145 3.11 10.48 -7.92
C GLU A 145 1.91 10.91 -7.05
N GLU A 146 1.87 10.53 -5.77
CA GLU A 146 0.85 10.95 -4.80
C GLU A 146 1.36 12.06 -3.87
N GLY A 147 2.64 12.44 -3.98
CA GLY A 147 3.31 13.35 -3.06
C GLY A 147 3.73 12.68 -1.74
N ARG A 148 3.86 11.36 -1.74
CA ARG A 148 4.30 10.58 -0.59
C ARG A 148 5.82 10.60 -0.48
N VAL A 149 6.33 10.81 0.72
CA VAL A 149 7.76 10.80 0.99
C VAL A 149 8.27 9.36 0.99
N LEU A 150 9.13 9.02 0.04
CA LEU A 150 9.70 7.68 -0.10
C LEU A 150 10.96 7.50 0.72
N GLU A 151 11.83 8.52 0.70
CA GLU A 151 13.07 8.55 1.49
C GLU A 151 13.57 9.97 1.69
N VAL A 152 14.51 10.11 2.62
CA VAL A 152 15.29 11.33 2.87
C VAL A 152 16.74 11.08 2.50
N ALA A 153 17.30 11.87 1.59
CA ALA A 153 18.68 11.74 1.13
C ALA A 153 19.47 13.04 1.33
N GLY A 154 20.74 12.95 1.64
CA GLY A 154 21.64 14.09 1.75
C GLY A 154 22.08 14.68 0.42
N SER A 155 21.83 13.98 -0.69
CA SER A 155 22.15 14.41 -2.05
C SER A 155 21.17 13.85 -3.06
N CYS A 156 21.01 14.54 -4.18
CA CYS A 156 20.22 14.04 -5.32
C CYS A 156 21.05 12.97 -6.07
N ARG A 157 20.48 11.77 -6.20
CA ARG A 157 21.13 10.63 -6.83
C ARG A 157 20.60 10.33 -8.22
N ASP A 158 19.34 10.68 -8.45
CA ASP A 158 18.61 10.36 -9.67
C ASP A 158 18.39 11.63 -10.51
N ALA A 159 18.25 11.46 -11.82
CA ALA A 159 17.85 12.53 -12.74
C ALA A 159 16.35 12.79 -12.58
N LEU A 160 15.95 13.48 -11.52
CA LEU A 160 14.57 13.85 -11.22
C LEU A 160 14.49 15.35 -10.95
N PRO A 161 13.35 16.01 -11.20
CA PRO A 161 13.19 17.44 -10.97
C PRO A 161 13.22 17.81 -9.48
N LEU A 162 13.92 18.90 -9.18
CA LEU A 162 13.82 19.60 -7.91
C LEU A 162 12.51 20.38 -7.86
N VAL A 163 11.65 20.08 -6.91
CA VAL A 163 10.37 20.74 -6.71
C VAL A 163 10.51 21.85 -5.69
N LYS A 164 10.31 23.10 -6.09
CA LYS A 164 10.30 24.28 -5.21
C LYS A 164 8.87 24.80 -5.00
N GLY A 165 8.69 25.48 -3.86
CA GLY A 165 7.44 26.18 -3.56
C GLY A 165 6.43 25.40 -2.73
N LEU A 166 6.66 24.15 -2.40
CA LEU A 166 5.86 23.42 -1.41
C LEU A 166 6.18 23.92 -0.01
N LYS A 167 5.14 24.26 0.77
CA LYS A 167 5.26 24.77 2.15
C LYS A 167 4.75 23.73 3.13
N PHE A 168 5.61 23.28 4.02
CA PHE A 168 5.30 22.32 5.08
C PHE A 168 6.26 22.51 6.25
N ASP A 169 5.84 22.12 7.46
CA ASP A 169 6.64 22.27 8.67
C ASP A 169 7.33 20.96 9.08
N SER A 170 6.70 19.83 8.78
CA SER A 170 7.18 18.50 9.13
C SER A 170 6.75 17.48 8.08
N PHE A 171 7.33 16.29 8.14
CA PHE A 171 6.94 15.17 7.29
C PHE A 171 7.11 13.86 8.04
N THR A 172 6.50 12.81 7.53
CA THR A 172 6.72 11.42 7.94
C THR A 172 7.05 10.60 6.70
N GLU A 173 8.14 9.85 6.76
CA GLU A 173 8.50 8.94 5.69
C GLU A 173 7.41 7.86 5.50
N GLY A 174 7.02 7.60 4.28
CA GLY A 174 5.91 6.71 3.94
C GLY A 174 4.53 7.38 3.94
N GLU A 175 4.41 8.66 4.30
CA GLU A 175 3.15 9.41 4.28
C GLU A 175 3.16 10.52 3.22
N ILE A 176 1.98 10.97 2.81
CA ILE A 176 1.84 12.12 1.90
C ILE A 176 2.34 13.38 2.62
N LEU A 177 3.15 14.17 1.93
CA LEU A 177 3.72 15.41 2.45
C LEU A 177 2.61 16.38 2.89
N PRO A 178 2.54 16.78 4.16
CA PRO A 178 1.45 17.61 4.69
C PRO A 178 1.67 19.08 4.32
N VAL A 179 1.48 19.42 3.05
CA VAL A 179 1.68 20.79 2.56
C VAL A 179 0.56 21.73 2.99
N GLN A 180 0.90 22.96 3.30
CA GLN A 180 -0.04 24.04 3.63
C GLN A 180 -0.71 24.61 2.37
N ASN A 181 0.00 24.60 1.24
CA ASN A 181 -0.47 25.09 -0.06
C ASN A 181 -0.89 23.92 -0.96
N THR A 182 -2.06 23.36 -0.69
CA THR A 182 -2.61 22.18 -1.40
C THR A 182 -2.73 22.38 -2.91
N ASP A 183 -3.00 23.59 -3.37
CA ASP A 183 -3.03 23.92 -4.79
C ASP A 183 -1.67 23.70 -5.48
N ALA A 184 -0.57 24.05 -4.79
CA ALA A 184 0.78 23.81 -5.33
C ALA A 184 1.09 22.31 -5.40
N LEU A 185 0.65 21.53 -4.40
CA LEU A 185 0.79 20.08 -4.45
C LEU A 185 -0.01 19.49 -5.61
N ALA A 186 -1.26 19.86 -5.77
CA ALA A 186 -2.11 19.38 -6.87
C ALA A 186 -1.48 19.66 -8.24
N VAL A 187 -0.97 20.88 -8.42
CA VAL A 187 -0.29 21.31 -9.66
C VAL A 187 0.97 20.49 -9.91
N ILE A 188 1.83 20.27 -8.92
CA ILE A 188 3.07 19.51 -9.13
C ILE A 188 2.80 18.03 -9.42
N LEU A 189 1.76 17.43 -8.82
CA LEU A 189 1.36 16.08 -9.13
C LEU A 189 0.85 15.94 -10.57
N GLU A 190 0.05 16.90 -11.05
CA GLU A 190 -0.39 16.96 -12.45
C GLU A 190 0.80 17.11 -13.41
N ILE A 191 1.71 18.04 -13.14
CA ILE A 191 2.92 18.25 -13.95
C ILE A 191 3.77 16.99 -13.99
N SER A 192 3.99 16.33 -12.85
CA SER A 192 4.78 15.11 -12.73
C SER A 192 4.20 13.96 -13.58
N GLN A 193 2.87 13.79 -13.57
CA GLN A 193 2.20 12.79 -14.39
C GLN A 193 2.34 13.08 -15.89
N LEU A 194 2.21 14.35 -16.29
CA LEU A 194 2.40 14.78 -17.67
C LEU A 194 3.86 14.64 -18.11
N MET A 195 4.82 14.98 -17.26
CA MET A 195 6.24 14.81 -17.56
C MET A 195 6.62 13.33 -17.70
N GLU A 196 6.05 12.42 -16.90
CA GLU A 196 6.22 10.99 -17.12
C GLU A 196 5.62 10.54 -18.46
N LYS A 197 4.39 10.97 -18.76
CA LYS A 197 3.69 10.64 -20.02
C LYS A 197 4.51 11.03 -21.25
N TYR A 198 5.21 12.16 -21.17
CA TYR A 198 6.01 12.72 -22.27
C TYR A 198 7.52 12.44 -22.14
N GLU A 199 7.93 11.59 -21.19
CA GLU A 199 9.34 11.18 -20.98
C GLU A 199 10.27 12.40 -20.77
N LEU A 200 9.88 13.32 -19.88
CA LEU A 200 10.62 14.54 -19.56
C LEU A 200 11.18 14.58 -18.13
N LEU A 201 10.87 13.58 -17.28
CA LEU A 201 11.24 13.62 -15.88
C LEU A 201 12.75 13.70 -15.66
N ASP A 202 13.54 13.05 -16.50
CA ASP A 202 15.00 13.01 -16.45
C ASP A 202 15.69 14.19 -17.14
N GLU A 203 14.94 14.97 -17.93
CA GLU A 203 15.45 16.16 -18.59
C GLU A 203 15.19 17.46 -17.80
N VAL A 204 14.15 17.47 -16.95
CA VAL A 204 13.76 18.64 -16.16
C VAL A 204 14.58 18.69 -14.87
N VAL A 205 15.27 19.82 -14.68
CA VAL A 205 16.14 20.03 -13.52
C VAL A 205 15.37 20.56 -12.31
N GLU A 206 14.41 21.46 -12.55
CA GLU A 206 13.68 22.15 -11.50
C GLU A 206 12.25 22.51 -11.96
N ILE A 207 11.32 22.49 -11.02
CA ILE A 207 9.94 22.98 -11.20
C ILE A 207 9.62 23.88 -10.00
N ASP A 208 9.26 25.15 -10.27
CA ASP A 208 8.84 26.10 -9.26
C ASP A 208 7.32 26.29 -9.28
N VAL A 209 6.67 25.79 -8.22
CA VAL A 209 5.22 25.92 -8.00
C VAL A 209 4.91 26.87 -6.82
N SER A 210 5.84 27.75 -6.47
CA SER A 210 5.65 28.77 -5.39
C SER A 210 4.39 29.61 -5.65
N LYS A 211 4.07 29.82 -6.91
CA LYS A 211 2.83 30.44 -7.39
C LYS A 211 2.11 29.49 -8.34
N PRO A 212 1.08 28.76 -7.89
CA PRO A 212 0.38 27.76 -8.70
C PRO A 212 -0.28 28.26 -9.99
N LYS A 213 -0.39 29.60 -10.13
CA LYS A 213 -0.91 30.25 -11.35
C LYS A 213 0.17 30.86 -12.23
N ASP A 214 1.44 30.74 -11.86
CA ASP A 214 2.60 31.34 -12.54
C ASP A 214 3.81 30.41 -12.34
N ILE A 215 3.79 29.27 -13.01
CA ILE A 215 4.68 28.13 -12.84
C ILE A 215 5.85 28.24 -13.80
N TYR A 216 7.03 27.86 -13.30
CA TYR A 216 8.25 27.79 -14.08
C TYR A 216 8.86 26.40 -14.01
N ALA A 217 9.38 25.91 -15.14
CA ALA A 217 10.21 24.72 -15.22
C ALA A 217 11.57 25.09 -15.83
N TYR A 218 12.60 24.29 -15.53
CA TYR A 218 13.95 24.53 -16.03
C TYR A 218 14.49 23.26 -16.67
N VAL A 219 14.97 23.36 -17.90
CA VAL A 219 15.62 22.27 -18.63
C VAL A 219 16.95 22.80 -19.17
N ASN A 220 18.05 22.15 -18.80
CA ASN A 220 19.40 22.66 -19.09
C ASN A 220 19.56 24.12 -18.65
N GLN A 221 19.74 25.03 -19.59
CA GLN A 221 19.87 26.48 -19.36
C GLN A 221 18.64 27.28 -19.84
N VAL A 222 17.54 26.57 -20.12
CA VAL A 222 16.30 27.17 -20.60
C VAL A 222 15.29 27.26 -19.46
N GLN A 223 14.82 28.49 -19.21
CA GLN A 223 13.67 28.73 -18.34
C GLN A 223 12.38 28.57 -19.15
N ILE A 224 11.45 27.79 -18.66
CA ILE A 224 10.17 27.54 -19.32
C ILE A 224 9.06 28.14 -18.46
N HIS A 225 8.37 29.12 -18.98
CA HIS A 225 7.24 29.75 -18.32
C HIS A 225 5.96 29.03 -18.74
N LEU A 226 5.43 28.19 -17.83
CA LEU A 226 4.20 27.42 -18.05
C LEU A 226 2.95 28.27 -17.76
N GLY A 227 3.06 29.31 -16.90
CA GLY A 227 1.90 30.03 -16.38
C GLY A 227 1.07 29.15 -15.44
N ASN A 228 -0.23 29.01 -15.69
CA ASN A 228 -1.08 28.05 -14.98
C ASN A 228 -1.17 26.71 -15.72
N MET A 229 -1.89 25.73 -15.18
CA MET A 229 -2.05 24.40 -15.83
C MET A 229 -3.30 24.29 -16.74
N THR A 230 -3.93 25.39 -17.11
CA THR A 230 -4.93 25.37 -18.18
C THR A 230 -4.27 24.86 -19.47
N ASN A 231 -4.88 23.85 -20.10
CA ASN A 231 -4.27 23.13 -21.24
C ASN A 231 -2.89 22.53 -20.93
N GLY A 232 -2.66 22.08 -19.69
CA GLY A 232 -1.37 21.54 -19.22
C GLY A 232 -0.81 20.43 -20.10
N ASP A 233 -1.64 19.49 -20.56
CA ASP A 233 -1.22 18.41 -21.46
C ASP A 233 -0.60 18.96 -22.76
N MET A 234 -1.23 19.96 -23.36
CA MET A 234 -0.72 20.62 -24.56
C MET A 234 0.61 21.34 -24.27
N LYS A 235 0.70 22.08 -23.17
CA LYS A 235 1.92 22.81 -22.79
C LYS A 235 3.11 21.89 -22.61
N ILE A 236 2.94 20.79 -21.88
CA ILE A 236 4.02 19.81 -21.68
C ILE A 236 4.39 19.09 -22.98
N GLN A 237 3.41 18.82 -23.87
CA GLN A 237 3.69 18.29 -25.20
C GLN A 237 4.52 19.27 -26.05
N TYR A 238 4.16 20.55 -26.09
CA TYR A 238 4.95 21.57 -26.78
C TYR A 238 6.34 21.75 -26.17
N MET A 239 6.42 21.75 -24.82
CA MET A 239 7.69 21.78 -24.13
C MET A 239 8.60 20.63 -24.57
N GLN A 240 8.12 19.39 -24.63
CA GLN A 240 8.88 18.23 -25.10
C GLN A 240 9.41 18.40 -26.51
N GLN A 241 8.55 18.87 -27.43
CA GLN A 241 8.93 19.05 -28.85
C GLN A 241 9.99 20.13 -29.01
N ILE A 242 9.82 21.26 -28.33
CA ILE A 242 10.69 22.43 -28.49
C ILE A 242 12.03 22.20 -27.80
N VAL A 243 12.03 21.71 -26.56
CA VAL A 243 13.26 21.47 -25.80
C VAL A 243 14.22 20.54 -26.55
N LYS A 244 13.72 19.52 -27.25
CA LYS A 244 14.54 18.61 -28.06
C LYS A 244 15.21 19.28 -29.25
N THR A 245 14.74 20.45 -29.66
CA THR A 245 15.32 21.22 -30.80
C THR A 245 16.32 22.29 -30.36
N ILE A 246 16.33 22.62 -29.04
CA ILE A 246 17.24 23.64 -28.49
C ILE A 246 18.56 23.00 -28.13
N PRO A 247 19.71 23.47 -28.60
CA PRO A 247 21.02 23.02 -28.17
C PRO A 247 21.18 23.16 -26.63
N LYS A 248 21.84 22.18 -25.98
CA LYS A 248 21.97 22.15 -24.51
C LYS A 248 22.73 23.33 -23.92
N GLU A 249 23.61 23.95 -24.72
CA GLU A 249 24.42 25.12 -24.37
C GLU A 249 23.67 26.44 -24.51
N ASP A 250 22.53 26.43 -25.22
CA ASP A 250 21.76 27.66 -25.44
C ASP A 250 21.01 28.07 -24.18
N ARG A 251 20.97 29.38 -23.94
CA ARG A 251 20.23 30.02 -22.88
C ARG A 251 19.04 30.74 -23.38
N GLY A 252 17.90 30.59 -22.74
CA GLY A 252 16.70 31.26 -23.20
C GLY A 252 15.51 31.15 -22.32
N ILE A 253 14.45 31.83 -22.70
CA ILE A 253 13.15 31.74 -22.06
C ILE A 253 12.16 31.22 -23.09
N LEU A 254 11.54 30.09 -22.82
CA LEU A 254 10.43 29.53 -23.56
C LEU A 254 9.12 29.90 -22.88
N ASP A 255 8.30 30.73 -23.52
CA ASP A 255 7.00 31.11 -22.93
C ASP A 255 5.87 30.29 -23.56
N LEU A 256 5.25 29.45 -22.73
CA LEU A 256 4.10 28.61 -23.02
C LEU A 256 2.82 29.09 -22.31
N SER A 257 2.90 30.15 -21.50
CA SER A 257 1.76 30.67 -20.72
C SER A 257 0.62 31.13 -21.63
N GLY A 258 0.96 31.62 -22.81
CA GLY A 258 -0.01 32.06 -23.83
C GLY A 258 -0.93 30.96 -24.36
N LEU A 259 -0.59 29.68 -24.20
CA LEU A 259 -1.43 28.55 -24.63
C LEU A 259 -2.70 28.36 -23.75
N ASP A 260 -2.87 29.13 -22.68
CA ASP A 260 -4.14 29.24 -21.96
C ASP A 260 -5.27 29.71 -22.87
N ASN A 261 -4.93 30.58 -23.82
CA ASN A 261 -5.82 31.02 -24.86
C ASN A 261 -5.33 30.42 -26.19
N LEU A 262 -6.06 29.51 -26.80
CA LEU A 262 -5.72 28.78 -28.03
C LEU A 262 -5.30 29.66 -29.26
N LYS A 263 -5.25 30.98 -29.11
CA LYS A 263 -4.85 31.96 -30.09
C LYS A 263 -3.48 32.60 -29.84
N ALA A 264 -2.81 32.24 -28.76
CA ALA A 264 -1.52 32.82 -28.39
C ALA A 264 -0.36 32.07 -29.05
N ASN A 265 0.73 32.81 -29.33
CA ASN A 265 1.94 32.24 -29.89
C ASN A 265 2.85 31.71 -28.78
N VAL A 266 3.49 30.58 -29.05
CA VAL A 266 4.64 30.12 -28.29
C VAL A 266 5.86 30.96 -28.72
N THR A 267 6.60 31.48 -27.75
CA THR A 267 7.78 32.31 -28.03
C THR A 267 9.01 31.76 -27.34
N PHE A 268 10.14 31.79 -28.03
CA PHE A 268 11.45 31.50 -27.47
C PHE A 268 12.34 32.73 -27.63
N GLN A 269 12.91 33.20 -26.52
CA GLN A 269 13.80 34.34 -26.48
C GLN A 269 15.18 33.89 -26.02
N TYR A 270 16.19 34.07 -26.87
CA TYR A 270 17.59 33.83 -26.46
C TYR A 270 18.06 34.87 -25.44
N LEU A 271 18.79 34.37 -24.43
CA LEU A 271 19.51 35.22 -23.48
C LEU A 271 20.96 35.28 -23.88
N THR A 272 21.47 36.48 -24.11
CA THR A 272 22.88 36.76 -24.41
C THR A 272 23.78 36.72 -23.21
#